data_db62e78890d833a11a0884b309bbe56f
#
_entry.id   db62e78890d833a11a0884b309bbe56f
#
_cell.length_a   1.000
_cell.length_b   1.000
_cell.length_c   1.000
_cell.angle_alpha   90.00
_cell.angle_beta   90.00
_cell.angle_gamma   90.00
#
_symmetry.space_group_name_H-M   'P 1'
#
loop_
_entity.id
_entity.type
_entity.pdbx_description
1 polymer ?
#
loop_
_entity_poly.entity_id
_entity_poly.type
_entity_poly.pdbx_seq_one_letter_code
_entity_poly.pdbx_strand_id
1 'polypeptide(L)'
;MEHAIEIRNLSVRLPGFALSDIEMDIPKGCVTGLVGKNGAGKTTLIQTITDLYLPYKGTVSYGGLMLNKDAQTIKNKMAVVYDSLCYPADWSAVKTAKWAAKMYPCFDMEKWQKLMERFEINATKKTGCFSKGMKTKFMFAMALARDPEILILDEPTAGLDPAARAELLELIQEFMMDEEKTVIFSTHITSDLEKIADYIALIAEGRLVLMEEKDSLLERYAVVQIGKEAMTDELSSKMTGVRENSFGYTGLTSEKEIFLHLPGAKVKRAEIEDLLIYGEGGNRD
;
A
#
# COMPACT_ATOMS: atom_id res chain seq x y z
N MET A 1 -20.33 6.06 -1.60
CA MET A 1 -18.98 6.66 -1.73
C MET A 1 -18.53 6.43 -3.15
N GLU A 2 -17.89 7.40 -3.81
CA GLU A 2 -17.37 7.22 -5.17
C GLU A 2 -16.05 6.43 -5.10
N HIS A 3 -15.81 5.51 -6.06
CA HIS A 3 -14.61 4.69 -6.08
C HIS A 3 -13.69 5.15 -7.21
N ALA A 4 -12.41 5.33 -6.89
CA ALA A 4 -11.38 5.66 -7.87
C ALA A 4 -11.01 4.43 -8.71
N ILE A 5 -10.96 3.25 -8.07
CA ILE A 5 -10.70 1.96 -8.73
C ILE A 5 -11.67 0.92 -8.18
N GLU A 6 -12.28 0.16 -9.08
CA GLU A 6 -13.12 -1.00 -8.74
C GLU A 6 -12.51 -2.26 -9.35
N ILE A 7 -12.31 -3.26 -8.53
CA ILE A 7 -11.74 -4.55 -8.90
C ILE A 7 -12.80 -5.62 -8.67
N ARG A 8 -13.12 -6.42 -9.70
CA ARG A 8 -14.16 -7.45 -9.65
C ARG A 8 -13.63 -8.79 -10.11
N ASN A 9 -13.68 -9.79 -9.23
CA ASN A 9 -13.28 -11.19 -9.48
C ASN A 9 -11.90 -11.32 -10.15
N LEU A 10 -10.95 -10.45 -9.80
CA LEU A 10 -9.65 -10.37 -10.46
C LEU A 10 -8.77 -11.55 -10.08
N SER A 11 -8.28 -12.27 -11.08
CA SER A 11 -7.36 -13.39 -10.88
C SER A 11 -6.24 -13.36 -11.91
N VAL A 12 -5.00 -13.60 -11.43
CA VAL A 12 -3.77 -13.60 -12.23
C VAL A 12 -2.96 -14.85 -11.92
N ARG A 13 -2.37 -15.47 -12.92
CA ARG A 13 -1.46 -16.59 -12.75
C ARG A 13 -0.08 -16.24 -13.25
N LEU A 14 0.90 -16.42 -12.38
CA LEU A 14 2.33 -16.30 -12.66
C LEU A 14 3.02 -17.62 -12.32
N PRO A 15 4.21 -17.91 -12.86
CA PRO A 15 4.99 -19.09 -12.45
C PRO A 15 5.22 -19.11 -10.93
N GLY A 16 4.63 -20.09 -10.24
CA GLY A 16 4.79 -20.27 -8.79
C GLY A 16 3.93 -19.37 -7.91
N PHE A 17 3.06 -18.51 -8.49
CA PHE A 17 2.20 -17.63 -7.70
C PHE A 17 0.88 -17.30 -8.42
N ALA A 18 -0.18 -17.08 -7.67
CA ALA A 18 -1.45 -16.60 -8.22
C ALA A 18 -2.12 -15.57 -7.30
N LEU A 19 -2.75 -14.58 -7.90
CA LEU A 19 -3.82 -13.81 -7.27
C LEU A 19 -5.15 -14.50 -7.58
N SER A 20 -6.03 -14.62 -6.60
CA SER A 20 -7.28 -15.37 -6.74
C SER A 20 -8.46 -14.56 -6.22
N ASP A 21 -9.42 -14.33 -7.12
CA ASP A 21 -10.73 -13.76 -6.83
C ASP A 21 -10.66 -12.47 -5.95
N ILE A 22 -9.79 -11.53 -6.33
CA ILE A 22 -9.69 -10.24 -5.66
C ILE A 22 -10.92 -9.40 -5.99
N GLU A 23 -11.64 -8.98 -4.95
CA GLU A 23 -12.70 -7.98 -5.02
C GLU A 23 -12.34 -6.81 -4.11
N MET A 24 -12.21 -5.61 -4.67
CA MET A 24 -11.77 -4.45 -3.90
C MET A 24 -12.30 -3.16 -4.53
N ASP A 25 -12.83 -2.26 -3.71
CA ASP A 25 -13.26 -0.92 -4.08
C ASP A 25 -12.38 0.12 -3.39
N ILE A 26 -11.53 0.80 -4.17
CA ILE A 26 -10.64 1.83 -3.65
C ILE A 26 -11.39 3.15 -3.63
N PRO A 27 -11.66 3.73 -2.44
CA PRO A 27 -12.39 4.98 -2.33
C PRO A 27 -11.62 6.14 -2.96
N LYS A 28 -12.36 7.04 -3.63
CA LYS A 28 -11.80 8.30 -4.13
C LYS A 28 -11.52 9.25 -2.98
N GLY A 29 -10.49 10.09 -3.10
CA GLY A 29 -10.14 11.08 -2.09
C GLY A 29 -9.45 10.51 -0.85
N CYS A 30 -9.03 9.24 -0.87
CA CYS A 30 -8.48 8.53 0.26
C CYS A 30 -7.12 7.91 -0.02
N VAL A 31 -6.36 7.66 1.05
CA VAL A 31 -5.15 6.84 1.03
C VAL A 31 -5.51 5.40 1.42
N THR A 32 -5.39 4.48 0.48
CA THR A 32 -5.56 3.04 0.75
C THR A 32 -4.21 2.37 0.94
N GLY A 33 -3.94 1.89 2.16
CA GLY A 33 -2.77 1.11 2.52
C GLY A 33 -2.94 -0.35 2.09
N LEU A 34 -2.06 -0.83 1.22
CA LEU A 34 -2.00 -2.22 0.78
C LEU A 34 -0.97 -2.98 1.61
N VAL A 35 -1.43 -3.80 2.54
CA VAL A 35 -0.63 -4.44 3.58
C VAL A 35 -0.53 -5.95 3.33
N GLY A 36 0.59 -6.54 3.67
CA GLY A 36 0.82 -7.98 3.58
C GLY A 36 2.30 -8.32 3.62
N LYS A 37 2.64 -9.56 3.95
CA LYS A 37 4.02 -10.05 3.97
C LYS A 37 4.68 -9.96 2.60
N ASN A 38 6.01 -10.08 2.57
CA ASN A 38 6.74 -10.22 1.31
C ASN A 38 6.25 -11.47 0.57
N GLY A 39 5.95 -11.32 -0.73
CA GLY A 39 5.37 -12.40 -1.53
C GLY A 39 3.85 -12.58 -1.40
N ALA A 40 3.14 -11.80 -0.57
CA ALA A 40 1.69 -11.90 -0.44
C ALA A 40 0.91 -11.54 -1.71
N GLY A 41 1.52 -10.80 -2.66
CA GLY A 41 0.90 -10.43 -3.93
C GLY A 41 0.66 -8.95 -4.15
N LYS A 42 1.12 -8.06 -3.24
CA LYS A 42 0.93 -6.60 -3.34
C LYS A 42 1.44 -6.04 -4.68
N THR A 43 2.71 -6.28 -5.00
CA THR A 43 3.32 -5.84 -6.27
C THR A 43 2.62 -6.47 -7.48
N THR A 44 2.21 -7.74 -7.40
CA THR A 44 1.46 -8.40 -8.49
C THR A 44 0.12 -7.73 -8.72
N LEU A 45 -0.60 -7.39 -7.65
CA LEU A 45 -1.86 -6.64 -7.75
C LEU A 45 -1.61 -5.25 -8.38
N ILE A 46 -0.62 -4.50 -7.90
CA ILE A 46 -0.25 -3.19 -8.46
C ILE A 46 0.08 -3.33 -9.95
N GLN A 47 0.90 -4.29 -10.35
CA GLN A 47 1.26 -4.51 -11.75
C GLN A 47 0.07 -4.93 -12.62
N THR A 48 -0.92 -5.58 -12.04
CA THR A 48 -2.15 -5.94 -12.76
C THR A 48 -3.07 -4.73 -12.93
N ILE A 49 -3.30 -3.95 -11.89
CA ILE A 49 -4.12 -2.75 -12.00
C ILE A 49 -3.44 -1.64 -12.83
N THR A 50 -2.13 -1.71 -13.07
CA THR A 50 -1.40 -0.79 -13.94
C THR A 50 -1.19 -1.33 -15.37
N ASP A 51 -1.85 -2.46 -15.72
CA ASP A 51 -1.81 -3.08 -17.04
C ASP A 51 -0.43 -3.63 -17.45
N LEU A 52 0.41 -3.98 -16.47
CA LEU A 52 1.67 -4.69 -16.72
C LEU A 52 1.46 -6.20 -16.76
N TYR A 53 0.53 -6.72 -15.99
CA TYR A 53 0.06 -8.12 -16.06
C TYR A 53 -1.40 -8.17 -16.50
N LEU A 54 -1.69 -9.05 -17.43
CA LEU A 54 -3.06 -9.28 -17.88
C LEU A 54 -3.74 -10.31 -16.97
N PRO A 55 -4.92 -9.99 -16.40
CA PRO A 55 -5.70 -10.96 -15.67
C PRO A 55 -6.27 -12.01 -16.63
N TYR A 56 -6.33 -13.25 -16.18
CA TYR A 56 -7.05 -14.30 -16.94
C TYR A 56 -8.55 -14.31 -16.61
N LYS A 57 -8.96 -13.64 -15.51
CA LYS A 57 -10.35 -13.49 -15.06
C LYS A 57 -10.51 -12.16 -14.35
N GLY A 58 -11.71 -11.60 -14.43
CA GLY A 58 -12.10 -10.39 -13.75
C GLY A 58 -11.85 -9.11 -14.53
N THR A 59 -12.16 -7.99 -13.90
CA THR A 59 -12.06 -6.66 -14.51
C THR A 59 -11.57 -5.64 -13.51
N VAL A 60 -10.94 -4.57 -14.03
CA VAL A 60 -10.56 -3.38 -13.27
C VAL A 60 -11.14 -2.17 -13.99
N SER A 61 -11.85 -1.32 -13.26
CA SER A 61 -12.37 -0.03 -13.75
C SER A 61 -11.83 1.13 -12.92
N TYR A 62 -11.79 2.30 -13.53
CA TYR A 62 -11.21 3.54 -12.98
C TYR A 62 -12.23 4.66 -13.17
N GLY A 63 -13.00 5.00 -12.13
CA GLY A 63 -14.07 5.97 -12.26
C GLY A 63 -15.02 5.65 -13.43
N GLY A 64 -15.37 4.38 -13.61
CA GLY A 64 -16.22 3.90 -14.71
C GLY A 64 -15.49 3.65 -16.05
N LEU A 65 -14.21 4.01 -16.19
CA LEU A 65 -13.40 3.74 -17.38
C LEU A 65 -12.78 2.34 -17.30
N MET A 66 -12.64 1.65 -18.44
CA MET A 66 -12.09 0.30 -18.52
C MET A 66 -10.76 0.28 -19.27
N LEU A 67 -9.73 -0.37 -18.70
CA LEU A 67 -8.38 -0.43 -19.30
C LEU A 67 -8.37 -0.93 -20.75
N ASN A 68 -9.20 -1.90 -21.09
CA ASN A 68 -9.27 -2.47 -22.44
C ASN A 68 -9.87 -1.51 -23.50
N LYS A 69 -10.48 -0.39 -23.08
CA LYS A 69 -11.09 0.61 -23.97
C LYS A 69 -10.48 2.00 -23.80
N ASP A 70 -10.15 2.37 -22.58
CA ASP A 70 -9.83 3.75 -22.19
C ASP A 70 -8.39 3.88 -21.67
N ALA A 71 -7.50 2.93 -22.03
CA ALA A 71 -6.15 2.79 -21.46
C ALA A 71 -5.35 4.11 -21.48
N GLN A 72 -5.40 4.89 -22.56
CA GLN A 72 -4.65 6.14 -22.66
C GLN A 72 -5.18 7.19 -21.67
N THR A 73 -6.49 7.31 -21.54
CA THR A 73 -7.14 8.24 -20.59
C THR A 73 -6.77 7.86 -19.15
N ILE A 74 -6.90 6.58 -18.81
CA ILE A 74 -6.54 6.07 -17.47
C ILE A 74 -5.07 6.28 -17.18
N LYS A 75 -4.16 5.94 -18.11
CA LYS A 75 -2.71 6.10 -17.92
C LYS A 75 -2.28 7.57 -17.82
N ASN A 76 -3.02 8.50 -18.39
CA ASN A 76 -2.78 9.94 -18.20
C ASN A 76 -3.18 10.40 -16.79
N LYS A 77 -4.23 9.84 -16.20
CA LYS A 77 -4.74 10.16 -14.87
C LYS A 77 -4.01 9.43 -13.73
N MET A 78 -3.20 8.42 -14.04
CA MET A 78 -2.51 7.57 -13.09
C MET A 78 -1.00 7.76 -13.17
N ALA A 79 -0.33 7.81 -12.03
CA ALA A 79 1.12 7.69 -11.94
C ALA A 79 1.52 6.58 -10.96
N VAL A 80 2.66 5.95 -11.23
CA VAL A 80 3.17 4.83 -10.43
C VAL A 80 4.62 5.11 -10.05
N VAL A 81 4.93 4.90 -8.77
CA VAL A 81 6.29 4.86 -8.23
C VAL A 81 6.57 3.43 -7.78
N TYR A 82 7.49 2.75 -8.44
CA TYR A 82 7.90 1.39 -8.10
C TYR A 82 9.06 1.37 -7.11
N ASP A 83 9.29 0.26 -6.43
CA ASP A 83 10.45 0.05 -5.54
C ASP A 83 11.80 0.22 -6.27
N SER A 84 11.84 -0.03 -7.57
CA SER A 84 13.03 0.07 -8.39
C SER A 84 12.90 1.13 -9.48
N LEU A 85 14.06 1.71 -9.89
CA LEU A 85 14.12 2.72 -10.94
C LEU A 85 13.59 2.13 -12.27
N CYS A 86 12.48 2.69 -12.77
CA CYS A 86 11.86 2.28 -14.03
C CYS A 86 12.30 3.12 -15.27
N TYR A 87 13.30 3.97 -15.11
CA TYR A 87 13.86 4.82 -16.17
C TYR A 87 15.27 4.38 -16.58
N PRO A 88 15.70 4.69 -17.83
CA PRO A 88 17.05 4.35 -18.30
C PRO A 88 18.14 4.93 -17.41
N ALA A 89 18.97 4.07 -16.82
CA ALA A 89 19.99 4.43 -15.84
C ALA A 89 21.13 5.30 -16.41
N ASP A 90 21.35 5.25 -17.73
CA ASP A 90 22.36 6.03 -18.46
C ASP A 90 21.87 7.43 -18.89
N TRP A 91 20.57 7.73 -18.69
CA TRP A 91 20.03 9.06 -18.95
C TRP A 91 20.20 9.98 -17.74
N SER A 92 20.41 11.28 -18.02
CA SER A 92 20.29 12.27 -16.94
C SER A 92 18.83 12.50 -16.54
N ALA A 93 18.58 12.94 -15.31
CA ALA A 93 17.24 13.21 -14.84
C ALA A 93 16.51 14.22 -15.73
N VAL A 94 17.17 15.31 -16.17
CA VAL A 94 16.57 16.29 -17.07
C VAL A 94 16.25 15.72 -18.46
N LYS A 95 17.07 14.80 -18.98
CA LYS A 95 16.78 14.11 -20.25
C LYS A 95 15.52 13.25 -20.11
N THR A 96 15.40 12.54 -19.00
CA THR A 96 14.23 11.70 -18.69
C THR A 96 12.96 12.55 -18.57
N ALA A 97 13.03 13.68 -17.85
CA ALA A 97 11.90 14.60 -17.71
C ALA A 97 11.46 15.19 -19.05
N LYS A 98 12.41 15.64 -19.89
CA LYS A 98 12.12 16.15 -21.26
C LYS A 98 11.50 15.08 -22.16
N TRP A 99 11.85 13.82 -21.97
CA TRP A 99 11.21 12.70 -22.68
C TRP A 99 9.78 12.48 -22.17
N ALA A 100 9.59 12.46 -20.84
CA ALA A 100 8.26 12.31 -20.24
C ALA A 100 7.29 13.44 -20.65
N ALA A 101 7.77 14.68 -20.72
CA ALA A 101 6.99 15.83 -21.18
C ALA A 101 6.50 15.72 -22.64
N LYS A 102 7.15 14.88 -23.46
CA LYS A 102 6.67 14.58 -24.83
C LYS A 102 5.63 13.47 -24.86
N MET A 103 5.64 12.58 -23.86
CA MET A 103 4.75 11.43 -23.78
C MET A 103 3.46 11.75 -23.02
N TYR A 104 3.53 12.64 -22.02
CA TYR A 104 2.42 13.03 -21.15
C TYR A 104 2.10 14.51 -21.34
N PRO A 105 0.97 14.87 -21.96
CA PRO A 105 0.60 16.26 -22.22
C PRO A 105 0.48 17.13 -20.95
N CYS A 106 0.14 16.50 -19.81
CA CYS A 106 0.00 17.16 -18.52
C CYS A 106 1.31 17.26 -17.70
N PHE A 107 2.47 16.83 -18.27
CA PHE A 107 3.74 16.88 -17.55
C PHE A 107 4.22 18.32 -17.38
N ASP A 108 4.26 18.80 -16.15
CA ASP A 108 4.71 20.13 -15.78
C ASP A 108 6.22 20.14 -15.47
N MET A 109 7.01 20.71 -16.40
CA MET A 109 8.47 20.82 -16.24
C MET A 109 8.87 21.76 -15.11
N GLU A 110 8.06 22.80 -14.82
CA GLU A 110 8.35 23.75 -13.73
C GLU A 110 8.11 23.07 -12.38
N LYS A 111 6.99 22.37 -12.21
CA LYS A 111 6.70 21.55 -11.03
C LYS A 111 7.78 20.50 -10.81
N TRP A 112 8.18 19.81 -11.85
CA TRP A 112 9.29 18.84 -11.78
C TRP A 112 10.59 19.47 -11.30
N GLN A 113 10.96 20.64 -11.84
CA GLN A 113 12.19 21.33 -11.46
C GLN A 113 12.15 21.77 -9.98
N LYS A 114 11.05 22.34 -9.50
CA LYS A 114 10.84 22.69 -8.09
C LYS A 114 11.00 21.48 -7.15
N LEU A 115 10.46 20.32 -7.54
CA LEU A 115 10.63 19.09 -6.78
C LEU A 115 12.08 18.61 -6.76
N MET A 116 12.79 18.68 -7.88
CA MET A 116 14.22 18.31 -7.95
C MET A 116 15.09 19.23 -7.08
N GLU A 117 14.77 20.54 -7.05
CA GLU A 117 15.43 21.52 -6.16
C GLU A 117 15.12 21.22 -4.69
N ARG A 118 13.84 20.99 -4.32
CA ARG A 118 13.44 20.60 -2.97
C ARG A 118 14.16 19.34 -2.50
N PHE A 119 14.36 18.37 -3.36
CA PHE A 119 15.06 17.11 -3.07
C PHE A 119 16.59 17.22 -3.11
N GLU A 120 17.13 18.39 -3.46
CA GLU A 120 18.57 18.61 -3.63
C GLU A 120 19.21 17.66 -4.65
N ILE A 121 18.47 17.27 -5.70
CA ILE A 121 18.94 16.34 -6.73
C ILE A 121 19.45 17.11 -7.94
N ASN A 122 20.74 16.90 -8.28
CA ASN A 122 21.31 17.48 -9.48
C ASN A 122 20.73 16.80 -10.74
N ALA A 123 19.90 17.56 -11.47
CA ALA A 123 19.17 17.10 -12.64
C ALA A 123 20.07 16.70 -13.84
N THR A 124 21.34 17.13 -13.86
CA THR A 124 22.28 16.78 -14.96
C THR A 124 22.96 15.43 -14.77
N LYS A 125 22.95 14.87 -13.55
CA LYS A 125 23.52 13.56 -13.25
C LYS A 125 22.67 12.43 -13.84
N LYS A 126 23.33 11.33 -14.22
CA LYS A 126 22.68 10.09 -14.66
C LYS A 126 21.86 9.48 -13.51
N THR A 127 20.65 9.03 -13.81
CA THR A 127 19.75 8.45 -12.82
C THR A 127 20.30 7.18 -12.17
N GLY A 128 21.11 6.41 -12.90
CA GLY A 128 21.81 5.24 -12.37
C GLY A 128 22.81 5.54 -11.26
N CYS A 129 23.35 6.78 -11.21
CA CYS A 129 24.28 7.23 -10.17
C CYS A 129 23.58 7.73 -8.88
N PHE A 130 22.27 7.73 -8.84
CA PHE A 130 21.52 8.14 -7.66
C PHE A 130 21.56 7.06 -6.57
N SER A 131 21.62 7.48 -5.31
CA SER A 131 21.36 6.59 -4.17
C SER A 131 19.93 6.05 -4.24
N LYS A 132 19.58 5.05 -3.43
CA LYS A 132 18.21 4.53 -3.38
C LYS A 132 17.21 5.65 -3.07
N GLY A 133 17.46 6.45 -2.04
CA GLY A 133 16.62 7.59 -1.68
C GLY A 133 16.49 8.63 -2.79
N MET A 134 17.59 8.98 -3.46
CA MET A 134 17.53 9.90 -4.60
C MET A 134 16.73 9.32 -5.78
N LYS A 135 16.81 8.01 -6.04
CA LYS A 135 16.00 7.34 -7.08
C LYS A 135 14.52 7.43 -6.76
N THR A 136 14.15 7.13 -5.51
CA THR A 136 12.76 7.22 -5.07
C THR A 136 12.23 8.65 -5.18
N LYS A 137 12.95 9.65 -4.64
CA LYS A 137 12.59 11.07 -4.75
C LYS A 137 12.47 11.52 -6.21
N PHE A 138 13.39 11.11 -7.08
CA PHE A 138 13.33 11.38 -8.53
C PHE A 138 12.07 10.77 -9.16
N MET A 139 11.72 9.53 -8.85
CA MET A 139 10.49 8.90 -9.33
C MET A 139 9.23 9.61 -8.83
N PHE A 140 9.22 10.08 -7.59
CA PHE A 140 8.15 10.94 -7.08
C PHE A 140 8.05 12.24 -7.87
N ALA A 141 9.17 12.93 -8.13
CA ALA A 141 9.16 14.15 -8.93
C ALA A 141 8.60 13.90 -10.34
N MET A 142 8.95 12.77 -10.96
CA MET A 142 8.42 12.35 -12.26
C MET A 142 6.93 12.06 -12.22
N ALA A 143 6.45 11.43 -11.16
CA ALA A 143 5.04 11.09 -10.98
C ALA A 143 4.18 12.34 -10.70
N LEU A 144 4.58 13.16 -9.73
CA LEU A 144 3.83 14.34 -9.30
C LEU A 144 3.81 15.46 -10.35
N ALA A 145 4.85 15.56 -11.20
CA ALA A 145 4.89 16.49 -12.34
C ALA A 145 3.83 16.19 -13.41
N ARG A 146 3.23 15.00 -13.40
CA ARG A 146 2.13 14.62 -14.30
C ARG A 146 0.76 15.03 -13.78
N ASP A 147 0.69 15.53 -12.56
CA ASP A 147 -0.54 15.87 -11.86
C ASP A 147 -1.62 14.77 -11.90
N PRO A 148 -1.28 13.54 -11.46
CA PRO A 148 -2.21 12.41 -11.55
C PRO A 148 -3.40 12.59 -10.62
N GLU A 149 -4.55 11.98 -10.97
CA GLU A 149 -5.69 11.80 -10.06
C GLU A 149 -5.44 10.60 -9.12
N ILE A 150 -4.73 9.57 -9.61
CA ILE A 150 -4.41 8.34 -8.85
C ILE A 150 -2.90 8.16 -8.80
N LEU A 151 -2.34 8.12 -7.60
CA LEU A 151 -0.93 7.85 -7.35
C LEU A 151 -0.77 6.48 -6.69
N ILE A 152 -0.06 5.58 -7.36
CA ILE A 152 0.21 4.23 -6.87
C ILE A 152 1.67 4.13 -6.47
N LEU A 153 1.92 3.68 -5.24
CA LEU A 153 3.23 3.63 -4.62
C LEU A 153 3.54 2.19 -4.18
N ASP A 154 4.53 1.57 -4.80
CA ASP A 154 4.95 0.21 -4.46
C ASP A 154 6.23 0.24 -3.62
N GLU A 155 6.10 -0.02 -2.31
CA GLU A 155 7.16 -0.02 -1.30
C GLU A 155 8.04 1.27 -1.31
N PRO A 156 7.46 2.47 -1.39
CA PRO A 156 8.22 3.70 -1.70
C PRO A 156 9.18 4.13 -0.58
N THR A 157 8.94 3.70 0.65
CA THR A 157 9.75 4.05 1.83
C THR A 157 10.74 2.97 2.23
N ALA A 158 10.70 1.80 1.56
CA ALA A 158 11.55 0.67 1.89
C ALA A 158 13.04 0.99 1.69
N GLY A 159 13.84 0.83 2.78
CA GLY A 159 15.28 1.07 2.76
C GLY A 159 15.69 2.54 2.66
N LEU A 160 14.80 3.47 2.94
CA LEU A 160 15.11 4.88 3.14
C LEU A 160 15.54 5.15 4.60
N ASP A 161 16.38 6.15 4.78
CA ASP A 161 16.63 6.69 6.11
C ASP A 161 15.40 7.42 6.68
N PRO A 162 15.31 7.63 8.01
CA PRO A 162 14.13 8.22 8.64
C PRO A 162 13.75 9.61 8.11
N ALA A 163 14.73 10.45 7.75
CA ALA A 163 14.47 11.80 7.26
C ALA A 163 13.86 11.78 5.85
N ALA A 164 14.46 11.02 4.94
CA ALA A 164 13.94 10.84 3.59
C ALA A 164 12.53 10.19 3.59
N ARG A 165 12.29 9.26 4.53
CA ARG A 165 10.98 8.63 4.72
C ARG A 165 9.93 9.64 5.18
N ALA A 166 10.24 10.47 6.19
CA ALA A 166 9.34 11.51 6.68
C ALA A 166 8.97 12.50 5.57
N GLU A 167 9.96 12.97 4.81
CA GLU A 167 9.75 13.89 3.69
C GLU A 167 8.83 13.31 2.60
N LEU A 168 8.94 12.01 2.29
CA LEU A 168 8.03 11.38 1.32
C LEU A 168 6.60 11.24 1.85
N LEU A 169 6.43 10.95 3.14
CA LEU A 169 5.10 10.91 3.76
C LEU A 169 4.44 12.30 3.76
N GLU A 170 5.20 13.35 4.05
CA GLU A 170 4.73 14.74 3.94
C GLU A 170 4.28 15.08 2.52
N LEU A 171 5.05 14.69 1.49
CA LEU A 171 4.66 14.88 0.08
C LEU A 171 3.35 14.17 -0.28
N ILE A 172 3.13 12.97 0.27
CA ILE A 172 1.87 12.26 0.06
C ILE A 172 0.72 13.02 0.73
N GLN A 173 0.93 13.53 1.93
CA GLN A 173 -0.07 14.37 2.63
C GLN A 173 -0.33 15.67 1.86
N GLU A 174 0.70 16.35 1.34
CA GLU A 174 0.55 17.53 0.48
C GLU A 174 -0.25 17.19 -0.79
N PHE A 175 0.01 16.04 -1.43
CA PHE A 175 -0.73 15.58 -2.60
C PHE A 175 -2.21 15.32 -2.28
N MET A 176 -2.51 14.80 -1.09
CA MET A 176 -3.87 14.51 -0.61
C MET A 176 -4.64 15.75 -0.10
N MET A 177 -4.05 16.95 -0.11
CA MET A 177 -4.80 18.18 0.18
C MET A 177 -5.87 18.50 -0.87
N ASP A 178 -5.77 17.90 -2.04
CA ASP A 178 -6.80 17.92 -3.09
C ASP A 178 -7.68 16.67 -2.94
N GLU A 179 -8.94 16.86 -2.57
CA GLU A 179 -9.92 15.79 -2.31
C GLU A 179 -10.23 14.91 -3.55
N GLU A 180 -9.86 15.37 -4.75
CA GLU A 180 -9.98 14.58 -5.99
C GLU A 180 -8.84 13.56 -6.16
N LYS A 181 -7.78 13.65 -5.37
CA LYS A 181 -6.61 12.78 -5.45
C LYS A 181 -6.80 11.51 -4.64
N THR A 182 -6.25 10.41 -5.13
CA THR A 182 -6.31 9.10 -4.46
C THR A 182 -4.94 8.47 -4.44
N VAL A 183 -4.57 7.83 -3.35
CA VAL A 183 -3.29 7.13 -3.20
C VAL A 183 -3.51 5.66 -2.86
N ILE A 184 -2.78 4.79 -3.54
CA ILE A 184 -2.56 3.40 -3.13
C ILE A 184 -1.12 3.29 -2.66
N PHE A 185 -0.93 2.89 -1.42
CA PHE A 185 0.39 2.82 -0.79
C PHE A 185 0.66 1.39 -0.33
N SER A 186 1.48 0.64 -1.07
CA SER A 186 1.89 -0.69 -0.62
C SER A 186 3.12 -0.59 0.27
N THR A 187 3.11 -1.28 1.39
CA THR A 187 4.26 -1.37 2.29
C THR A 187 4.16 -2.57 3.22
N HIS A 188 5.31 -3.01 3.71
CA HIS A 188 5.42 -3.90 4.87
C HIS A 188 5.77 -3.12 6.16
N ILE A 189 5.96 -1.80 6.07
CA ILE A 189 6.28 -0.90 7.20
C ILE A 189 4.97 -0.26 7.68
N THR A 190 4.31 -0.92 8.60
CA THR A 190 2.97 -0.57 9.09
C THR A 190 2.89 0.82 9.71
N SER A 191 3.96 1.26 10.38
CA SER A 191 4.03 2.59 10.98
C SER A 191 3.94 3.77 10.00
N ASP A 192 4.12 3.54 8.68
CA ASP A 192 3.84 4.56 7.66
C ASP A 192 2.35 4.70 7.45
N LEU A 193 1.66 3.55 7.34
CA LEU A 193 0.22 3.53 7.12
C LEU A 193 -0.57 4.07 8.32
N GLU A 194 -0.08 3.84 9.53
CA GLU A 194 -0.69 4.44 10.73
C GLU A 194 -0.78 5.96 10.64
N LYS A 195 0.19 6.60 9.96
CA LYS A 195 0.29 8.06 9.81
C LYS A 195 -0.59 8.62 8.69
N ILE A 196 -0.73 7.89 7.58
CA ILE A 196 -1.30 8.45 6.36
C ILE A 196 -2.50 7.69 5.79
N ALA A 197 -2.71 6.41 6.14
CA ALA A 197 -3.78 5.62 5.54
C ALA A 197 -5.14 5.93 6.15
N ASP A 198 -6.17 5.98 5.29
CA ASP A 198 -7.58 6.04 5.66
C ASP A 198 -8.19 4.64 5.63
N TYR A 199 -7.81 3.82 4.67
CA TYR A 199 -8.27 2.44 4.49
C TYR A 199 -7.09 1.47 4.51
N ILE A 200 -7.34 0.26 5.01
CA ILE A 200 -6.37 -0.84 5.02
C ILE A 200 -6.94 -2.01 4.22
N ALA A 201 -6.19 -2.43 3.21
CA ALA A 201 -6.44 -3.66 2.44
C ALA A 201 -5.35 -4.68 2.77
N LEU A 202 -5.71 -5.75 3.46
CA LEU A 202 -4.79 -6.83 3.84
C LEU A 202 -4.79 -7.92 2.78
N ILE A 203 -3.62 -8.20 2.22
CA ILE A 203 -3.41 -9.27 1.26
C ILE A 203 -2.55 -10.37 1.88
N ALA A 204 -3.02 -11.60 1.78
CA ALA A 204 -2.28 -12.79 2.18
C ALA A 204 -2.45 -13.90 1.14
N GLU A 205 -1.35 -14.57 0.79
CA GLU A 205 -1.33 -15.73 -0.12
C GLU A 205 -2.11 -15.51 -1.43
N GLY A 206 -2.01 -14.30 -1.99
CA GLY A 206 -2.68 -13.93 -3.24
C GLY A 206 -4.19 -13.67 -3.13
N ARG A 207 -4.71 -13.47 -1.93
CA ARG A 207 -6.13 -13.17 -1.65
C ARG A 207 -6.28 -11.89 -0.86
N LEU A 208 -7.38 -11.18 -1.08
CA LEU A 208 -7.80 -10.10 -0.19
C LEU A 208 -8.43 -10.73 1.05
N VAL A 209 -7.85 -10.48 2.22
CA VAL A 209 -8.36 -10.97 3.51
C VAL A 209 -9.43 -10.03 4.05
N LEU A 210 -9.14 -8.72 3.99
CA LEU A 210 -10.07 -7.67 4.39
C LEU A 210 -9.72 -6.34 3.69
N MET A 211 -10.71 -5.47 3.59
CA MET A 211 -10.53 -4.05 3.27
C MET A 211 -11.52 -3.24 4.09
N GLU A 212 -11.00 -2.35 4.94
CA GLU A 212 -11.82 -1.55 5.86
C GLU A 212 -11.17 -0.21 6.14
N GLU A 213 -11.98 0.72 6.64
CA GLU A 213 -11.49 1.97 7.21
C GLU A 213 -10.58 1.68 8.41
N LYS A 214 -9.42 2.32 8.43
CA LYS A 214 -8.35 2.06 9.43
C LYS A 214 -8.82 2.21 10.86
N ASP A 215 -9.50 3.31 11.18
CA ASP A 215 -9.89 3.61 12.56
C ASP A 215 -10.95 2.62 13.04
N SER A 216 -11.95 2.29 12.23
CA SER A 216 -12.96 1.26 12.51
C SER A 216 -12.31 -0.12 12.72
N LEU A 217 -11.33 -0.46 11.88
CA LEU A 217 -10.57 -1.71 11.98
C LEU A 217 -9.80 -1.80 13.31
N LEU A 218 -9.04 -0.74 13.67
CA LEU A 218 -8.25 -0.69 14.90
C LEU A 218 -9.10 -0.53 16.16
N GLU A 219 -10.33 -0.03 16.07
CA GLU A 219 -11.28 -0.01 17.16
C GLU A 219 -11.91 -1.39 17.42
N ARG A 220 -12.15 -2.15 16.35
CA ARG A 220 -12.76 -3.49 16.47
C ARG A 220 -11.81 -4.50 17.09
N TYR A 221 -10.54 -4.49 16.72
CA TYR A 221 -9.58 -5.49 17.16
C TYR A 221 -8.78 -5.05 18.38
N ALA A 222 -8.43 -6.02 19.22
CA ALA A 222 -7.52 -5.87 20.34
C ALA A 222 -6.51 -7.02 20.39
N VAL A 223 -5.30 -6.75 20.86
CA VAL A 223 -4.33 -7.79 21.23
C VAL A 223 -4.57 -8.19 22.66
N VAL A 224 -4.77 -9.47 22.87
CA VAL A 224 -4.92 -10.08 24.19
C VAL A 224 -3.71 -10.89 24.54
N GLN A 225 -3.19 -10.67 25.75
CA GLN A 225 -2.19 -11.51 26.39
C GLN A 225 -2.79 -12.15 27.63
N ILE A 226 -2.76 -13.48 27.73
CA ILE A 226 -3.35 -14.26 28.81
C ILE A 226 -2.36 -15.30 29.34
N GLY A 227 -2.32 -15.49 30.67
CA GLY A 227 -1.49 -16.50 31.32
C GLY A 227 -1.88 -17.92 30.93
N LYS A 228 -0.93 -18.86 30.99
CA LYS A 228 -1.15 -20.27 30.62
C LYS A 228 -2.28 -20.93 31.41
N GLU A 229 -2.38 -20.63 32.71
CA GLU A 229 -3.38 -21.22 33.62
C GLU A 229 -4.81 -20.71 33.38
N ALA A 230 -4.94 -19.50 32.76
CA ALA A 230 -6.22 -18.88 32.49
C ALA A 230 -6.73 -19.17 31.06
N MET A 231 -5.89 -19.75 30.17
CA MET A 231 -6.30 -20.09 28.82
C MET A 231 -7.19 -21.31 28.80
N THR A 232 -8.32 -21.20 28.14
CA THR A 232 -9.25 -22.30 27.88
C THR A 232 -9.49 -22.45 26.39
N ASP A 233 -10.00 -23.61 25.95
CA ASP A 233 -10.35 -23.83 24.53
C ASP A 233 -11.40 -22.83 24.05
N GLU A 234 -12.36 -22.45 24.92
CA GLU A 234 -13.36 -21.42 24.63
C GLU A 234 -12.71 -20.06 24.35
N LEU A 235 -11.79 -19.62 25.21
CA LEU A 235 -11.07 -18.35 25.02
C LEU A 235 -10.16 -18.41 23.80
N SER A 236 -9.51 -19.53 23.55
CA SER A 236 -8.68 -19.74 22.35
C SER A 236 -9.52 -19.61 21.08
N SER A 237 -10.75 -20.11 21.04
CA SER A 237 -11.66 -20.00 19.89
C SER A 237 -12.12 -18.57 19.60
N LYS A 238 -12.02 -17.64 20.58
CA LYS A 238 -12.33 -16.21 20.46
C LYS A 238 -11.12 -15.36 20.03
N MET A 239 -9.98 -15.99 19.80
CA MET A 239 -8.75 -15.34 19.38
C MET A 239 -8.29 -15.90 18.05
N THR A 240 -7.64 -15.06 17.24
CA THR A 240 -6.98 -15.46 16.00
C THR A 240 -5.47 -15.33 16.14
N GLY A 241 -4.72 -16.18 15.42
CA GLY A 241 -3.26 -16.14 15.40
C GLY A 241 -2.62 -16.38 16.78
N VAL A 242 -3.22 -17.19 17.63
CA VAL A 242 -2.75 -17.44 18.98
C VAL A 242 -1.32 -18.00 18.96
N ARG A 243 -0.42 -17.35 19.72
CA ARG A 243 0.98 -17.75 19.86
C ARG A 243 1.33 -17.92 21.33
N GLU A 244 1.97 -19.03 21.65
CA GLU A 244 2.54 -19.26 22.97
C GLU A 244 3.87 -18.51 23.12
N ASN A 245 4.06 -17.90 24.30
CA ASN A 245 5.30 -17.24 24.69
C ASN A 245 5.63 -17.53 26.17
N SER A 246 6.72 -16.94 26.69
CA SER A 246 7.17 -17.16 28.08
C SER A 246 6.16 -16.73 29.15
N PHE A 247 5.21 -15.86 28.82
CA PHE A 247 4.21 -15.30 29.75
C PHE A 247 2.84 -15.97 29.62
N GLY A 248 2.62 -16.77 28.57
CA GLY A 248 1.35 -17.40 28.26
C GLY A 248 1.03 -17.35 26.77
N TYR A 249 -0.16 -16.91 26.40
CA TYR A 249 -0.62 -16.84 25.03
C TYR A 249 -0.91 -15.38 24.63
N THR A 250 -0.62 -15.06 23.38
CA THR A 250 -0.95 -13.77 22.78
C THR A 250 -1.66 -13.99 21.45
N GLY A 251 -2.70 -13.24 21.19
CA GLY A 251 -3.45 -13.31 19.93
C GLY A 251 -4.33 -12.10 19.73
N LEU A 252 -4.98 -12.03 18.57
CA LEU A 252 -5.91 -10.97 18.19
C LEU A 252 -7.35 -11.39 18.45
N THR A 253 -8.19 -10.46 18.91
CA THR A 253 -9.62 -10.70 19.10
C THR A 253 -10.46 -9.51 18.65
N SER A 254 -11.66 -9.78 18.14
CA SER A 254 -12.71 -8.78 17.94
C SER A 254 -13.72 -8.74 19.10
N GLU A 255 -13.62 -9.67 20.05
CA GLU A 255 -14.52 -9.79 21.21
C GLU A 255 -13.80 -9.31 22.49
N LYS A 256 -13.18 -8.12 22.44
CA LYS A 256 -12.33 -7.59 23.53
C LYS A 256 -13.00 -7.53 24.90
N GLU A 257 -14.32 -7.34 24.96
CA GLU A 257 -15.10 -7.25 26.21
C GLU A 257 -14.97 -8.51 27.07
N ILE A 258 -14.86 -9.69 26.44
CA ILE A 258 -14.70 -10.98 27.13
C ILE A 258 -13.41 -10.99 27.95
N PHE A 259 -12.35 -10.37 27.42
CA PHE A 259 -11.01 -10.40 28.02
C PHE A 259 -10.74 -9.24 28.97
N LEU A 260 -11.50 -8.13 28.89
CA LEU A 260 -11.31 -6.97 29.77
C LEU A 260 -11.57 -7.29 31.24
N HIS A 261 -12.48 -8.23 31.53
CA HIS A 261 -12.85 -8.63 32.89
C HIS A 261 -12.15 -9.90 33.34
N LEU A 262 -11.25 -10.49 32.52
CA LEU A 262 -10.61 -11.75 32.86
C LEU A 262 -9.38 -11.51 33.76
N PRO A 263 -9.30 -12.10 34.97
CA PRO A 263 -8.12 -11.96 35.81
C PRO A 263 -6.84 -12.43 35.10
N GLY A 264 -5.83 -11.61 35.08
CA GLY A 264 -4.53 -11.94 34.46
C GLY A 264 -4.48 -11.77 32.95
N ALA A 265 -5.56 -11.35 32.28
CA ALA A 265 -5.52 -10.93 30.89
C ALA A 265 -5.07 -9.46 30.78
N LYS A 266 -4.27 -9.18 29.76
CA LYS A 266 -3.91 -7.81 29.35
C LYS A 266 -4.47 -7.58 27.96
N VAL A 267 -5.27 -6.54 27.80
CA VAL A 267 -5.87 -6.15 26.52
C VAL A 267 -5.29 -4.82 26.10
N LYS A 268 -4.71 -4.75 24.91
CA LYS A 268 -4.24 -3.48 24.31
C LYS A 268 -4.94 -3.27 22.98
N ARG A 269 -5.10 -2.02 22.55
CA ARG A 269 -5.58 -1.67 21.22
C ARG A 269 -4.63 -2.30 20.18
N ALA A 270 -5.20 -2.88 19.12
CA ALA A 270 -4.41 -3.42 18.02
C ALA A 270 -3.78 -2.30 17.20
N GLU A 271 -2.61 -2.58 16.64
CA GLU A 271 -1.93 -1.79 15.62
C GLU A 271 -2.02 -2.52 14.28
N ILE A 272 -1.73 -1.86 13.16
CA ILE A 272 -1.74 -2.52 11.82
C ILE A 272 -0.76 -3.70 11.79
N GLU A 273 0.36 -3.60 12.52
CA GLU A 273 1.35 -4.68 12.64
C GLU A 273 0.75 -5.93 13.30
N ASP A 274 -0.09 -5.75 14.31
CA ASP A 274 -0.74 -6.86 14.99
C ASP A 274 -1.69 -7.64 14.05
N LEU A 275 -2.36 -6.93 13.13
CA LEU A 275 -3.19 -7.56 12.09
C LEU A 275 -2.36 -8.43 11.14
N LEU A 276 -1.13 -8.00 10.79
CA LEU A 276 -0.20 -8.79 9.98
C LEU A 276 0.33 -10.02 10.74
N ILE A 277 0.58 -9.86 12.04
CA ILE A 277 1.18 -10.91 12.87
C ILE A 277 0.16 -12.00 13.22
N TYR A 278 -1.06 -11.59 13.56
CA TYR A 278 -2.09 -12.47 14.13
C TYR A 278 -3.29 -12.69 13.19
N GLY A 279 -3.57 -11.75 12.27
CA GLY A 279 -4.73 -11.83 11.38
C GLY A 279 -4.60 -12.88 10.27
N GLU A 280 -3.38 -13.23 9.84
CA GLU A 280 -3.12 -14.29 8.84
C GLU A 280 -3.21 -15.71 9.40
N GLY A 281 -3.45 -15.85 10.70
CA GLY A 281 -3.44 -17.13 11.42
C GLY A 281 -4.77 -17.84 11.49
N GLY A 282 -5.76 -17.49 10.67
CA GLY A 282 -7.03 -18.22 10.58
C GLY A 282 -6.77 -19.67 10.19
N ASN A 283 -6.86 -20.57 11.21
CA ASN A 283 -6.89 -22.04 11.11
C ASN A 283 -5.92 -22.65 10.09
N ARG A 284 -4.68 -22.88 10.55
CA ARG A 284 -3.89 -24.02 10.06
C ARG A 284 -4.23 -25.20 10.96
N ASP A 285 -5.30 -25.93 10.60
CA ASP A 285 -5.42 -27.35 10.88
C ASP A 285 -4.67 -28.11 9.78
#